data_240b69eb397621bdca81f6f52c721e00
#
_entry.id   240b69eb397621bdca81f6f52c721e00
#
_cell.length_a   1.000
_cell.length_b   1.000
_cell.length_c   1.000
_cell.angle_alpha   90.00
_cell.angle_beta   90.00
_cell.angle_gamma   90.00
#
_symmetry.space_group_name_H-M   'P 1'
#
loop_
_entity.id
_entity.type
_entity.pdbx_description
1 polymer ?
#
loop_
_entity_poly.entity_id
_entity_poly.type
_entity_poly.pdbx_seq_one_letter_code
_entity_poly.pdbx_strand_id
1 'polypeptide(L)'
;SGDKVQSPLKFTIKIGEHAPSGTYPLKLNLSYDYQDNVRVDASELSTSGSSPTLVNYRVSYVYQKANQTAPISIIVKKQADFEIAEAENTLFAGAKKATIEVTYQNIGDDSVKDAIARLSIFKPFSSTDDQAFIGTLAPGEEKKVVFRIDVDSDATPKDYGINSEIKYTDVNGDTIISERMKIPVQVKAASTSLLLPAIVILVIIAAAGGYMYRRKQKKA
;
A
#
# COMPACT_ATOMS: atom_id res chain seq x y z
N SER A 1 -24.02 -41.37 -18.32
CA SER A 1 -23.76 -40.65 -17.10
C SER A 1 -22.53 -39.77 -17.26
N GLY A 2 -22.58 -38.57 -16.80
CA GLY A 2 -21.50 -37.58 -16.97
C GLY A 2 -22.00 -36.25 -17.51
N ASP A 3 -23.27 -35.95 -17.32
CA ASP A 3 -23.83 -34.66 -17.71
C ASP A 3 -23.15 -33.55 -16.91
N LYS A 4 -22.61 -32.58 -17.62
CA LYS A 4 -22.07 -31.35 -17.01
C LYS A 4 -23.21 -30.40 -16.73
N VAL A 5 -23.14 -29.71 -15.59
CA VAL A 5 -24.06 -28.61 -15.30
C VAL A 5 -23.95 -27.59 -16.43
N GLN A 6 -25.03 -27.37 -17.19
CA GLN A 6 -25.01 -26.47 -18.34
C GLN A 6 -24.87 -25.00 -17.97
N SER A 7 -25.27 -24.62 -16.77
CA SER A 7 -25.09 -23.27 -16.23
C SER A 7 -24.20 -23.33 -15.00
N PRO A 8 -23.07 -22.57 -14.97
CA PRO A 8 -22.22 -22.54 -13.82
C PRO A 8 -22.94 -21.94 -12.61
N LEU A 9 -22.81 -22.57 -11.45
CA LEU A 9 -23.27 -22.01 -10.19
C LEU A 9 -22.39 -20.81 -9.84
N LYS A 10 -23.03 -19.67 -9.58
CA LYS A 10 -22.35 -18.44 -9.18
C LYS A 10 -22.56 -18.19 -7.70
N PHE A 11 -21.47 -17.95 -7.00
CA PHE A 11 -21.50 -17.54 -5.60
C PHE A 11 -20.90 -16.14 -5.50
N THR A 12 -21.56 -15.24 -4.79
CA THR A 12 -21.02 -13.91 -4.48
C THR A 12 -20.42 -13.96 -3.10
N ILE A 13 -19.14 -13.62 -3.00
CA ILE A 13 -18.42 -13.58 -1.74
C ILE A 13 -18.05 -12.12 -1.48
N LYS A 14 -18.32 -11.62 -0.29
CA LYS A 14 -17.86 -10.31 0.17
C LYS A 14 -16.66 -10.51 1.09
N ILE A 15 -15.54 -9.94 0.71
CA ILE A 15 -14.32 -9.91 1.52
C ILE A 15 -14.36 -8.62 2.35
N GLY A 16 -14.02 -8.70 3.63
CA GLY A 16 -13.92 -7.53 4.51
C GLY A 16 -12.76 -6.63 4.07
N GLU A 17 -12.92 -5.33 4.24
CA GLU A 17 -11.94 -4.31 3.84
C GLU A 17 -10.56 -4.49 4.51
N HIS A 18 -10.56 -5.03 5.74
CA HIS A 18 -9.35 -5.33 6.50
C HIS A 18 -9.03 -6.83 6.59
N ALA A 19 -9.49 -7.62 5.61
CA ALA A 19 -9.19 -9.04 5.61
C ALA A 19 -7.68 -9.26 5.42
N PRO A 20 -7.02 -10.02 6.32
CA PRO A 20 -5.61 -10.34 6.14
C PRO A 20 -5.37 -11.08 4.82
N SER A 21 -4.23 -10.85 4.18
CA SER A 21 -3.82 -11.63 3.03
C SER A 21 -3.57 -13.08 3.43
N GLY A 22 -3.87 -14.02 2.55
CA GLY A 22 -3.68 -15.43 2.82
C GLY A 22 -4.60 -16.33 2.02
N THR A 23 -4.45 -17.64 2.24
CA THR A 23 -5.27 -18.66 1.60
C THR A 23 -6.32 -19.17 2.59
N TYR A 24 -7.59 -18.98 2.22
CA TYR A 24 -8.75 -19.37 3.03
C TYR A 24 -9.42 -20.59 2.43
N PRO A 25 -9.38 -21.76 3.11
CA PRO A 25 -10.06 -22.95 2.64
C PRO A 25 -11.56 -22.84 2.90
N LEU A 26 -12.36 -23.03 1.86
CA LEU A 26 -13.80 -23.20 1.93
C LEU A 26 -14.16 -24.64 1.63
N LYS A 27 -15.26 -25.11 2.20
CA LYS A 27 -15.83 -26.42 1.91
C LYS A 27 -17.14 -26.24 1.16
N LEU A 28 -17.18 -26.71 -0.06
CA LEU A 28 -18.42 -26.80 -0.83
C LEU A 28 -19.07 -28.16 -0.57
N ASN A 29 -20.23 -28.16 0.07
CA ASN A 29 -21.01 -29.36 0.28
C ASN A 29 -22.01 -29.48 -0.88
N LEU A 30 -21.90 -30.55 -1.63
CA LEU A 30 -22.77 -30.89 -2.74
C LEU A 30 -23.72 -31.99 -2.28
N SER A 31 -25.01 -31.77 -2.44
CA SER A 31 -26.04 -32.79 -2.24
C SER A 31 -26.79 -32.92 -3.54
N TYR A 32 -26.83 -34.12 -4.10
CA TYR A 32 -27.48 -34.39 -5.37
C TYR A 32 -28.10 -35.78 -5.39
N ASP A 33 -29.15 -35.92 -6.19
CA ASP A 33 -29.75 -37.20 -6.44
C ASP A 33 -29.16 -37.79 -7.72
N TYR A 34 -28.74 -39.03 -7.67
CA TYR A 34 -28.27 -39.76 -8.86
C TYR A 34 -29.13 -41.00 -9.06
N GLN A 35 -29.30 -41.39 -10.32
CA GLN A 35 -30.00 -42.62 -10.67
C GLN A 35 -29.10 -43.80 -10.31
N ASP A 36 -29.49 -44.59 -9.34
CA ASP A 36 -28.78 -45.78 -8.87
C ASP A 36 -29.19 -47.02 -9.69
N ASN A 37 -30.48 -47.17 -9.94
CA ASN A 37 -30.99 -48.35 -10.59
C ASN A 37 -32.19 -48.02 -11.47
N VAL A 38 -32.47 -48.94 -12.40
CA VAL A 38 -33.70 -48.96 -13.21
C VAL A 38 -34.39 -50.29 -12.98
N ARG A 39 -35.59 -50.23 -12.44
CA ARG A 39 -36.42 -51.40 -12.27
C ARG A 39 -37.45 -51.49 -13.39
N VAL A 40 -37.49 -52.63 -14.04
CA VAL A 40 -38.48 -52.94 -15.07
C VAL A 40 -39.39 -54.03 -14.55
N ASP A 41 -40.65 -53.67 -14.25
CA ASP A 41 -41.66 -54.60 -13.83
C ASP A 41 -42.53 -54.93 -15.09
N ALA A 42 -42.46 -56.16 -15.58
CA ALA A 42 -43.24 -56.62 -16.71
C ALA A 42 -44.31 -57.60 -16.22
N SER A 43 -45.56 -57.41 -16.66
CA SER A 43 -46.67 -58.27 -16.33
C SER A 43 -46.88 -59.42 -17.31
N GLU A 44 -46.39 -59.26 -18.52
CA GLU A 44 -46.59 -60.24 -19.59
C GLU A 44 -45.38 -60.36 -20.53
N LEU A 45 -45.10 -61.61 -20.99
CA LEU A 45 -44.17 -61.90 -22.06
C LEU A 45 -44.94 -62.27 -23.30
N SER A 46 -44.77 -61.55 -24.38
CA SER A 46 -45.27 -61.97 -25.68
C SER A 46 -44.33 -63.03 -26.26
N THR A 47 -44.87 -64.22 -26.52
CA THR A 47 -44.13 -65.31 -27.14
C THR A 47 -44.47 -65.43 -28.67
N SER A 48 -45.15 -64.44 -29.24
CA SER A 48 -45.50 -64.37 -30.63
C SER A 48 -44.32 -63.87 -31.48
N GLY A 49 -43.45 -64.78 -31.88
CA GLY A 49 -42.28 -64.52 -32.72
C GLY A 49 -41.06 -65.32 -32.28
N SER A 50 -39.94 -65.18 -33.00
CA SER A 50 -38.69 -65.90 -32.73
C SER A 50 -37.92 -65.40 -31.49
N SER A 51 -38.38 -64.34 -30.86
CA SER A 51 -37.79 -63.82 -29.61
C SER A 51 -38.89 -63.31 -28.69
N PRO A 52 -38.87 -63.66 -27.38
CA PRO A 52 -39.80 -63.15 -26.40
C PRO A 52 -39.62 -61.66 -26.23
N THR A 53 -40.75 -60.91 -26.25
CA THR A 53 -40.74 -59.44 -26.04
C THR A 53 -41.58 -59.11 -24.80
N LEU A 54 -41.07 -58.21 -23.95
CA LEU A 54 -41.80 -57.71 -22.82
C LEU A 54 -42.96 -56.83 -23.28
N VAL A 55 -44.20 -57.19 -22.83
CA VAL A 55 -45.43 -56.40 -23.08
C VAL A 55 -45.95 -55.94 -21.69
N ASN A 56 -46.60 -54.77 -21.65
CA ASN A 56 -47.11 -54.19 -20.44
C ASN A 56 -46.08 -54.04 -19.33
N TYR A 57 -44.96 -53.38 -19.64
CA TYR A 57 -43.92 -53.11 -18.67
C TYR A 57 -44.00 -51.70 -18.11
N ARG A 58 -43.61 -51.55 -16.84
CA ARG A 58 -43.41 -50.28 -16.17
C ARG A 58 -41.92 -50.13 -15.86
N VAL A 59 -41.39 -49.00 -16.25
CA VAL A 59 -40.00 -48.61 -15.90
C VAL A 59 -40.04 -47.66 -14.70
N SER A 60 -39.35 -48.01 -13.65
CA SER A 60 -39.21 -47.18 -12.43
C SER A 60 -37.74 -46.86 -12.24
N TYR A 61 -37.44 -45.59 -12.11
CA TYR A 61 -36.08 -45.12 -11.82
C TYR A 61 -35.91 -44.99 -10.33
N VAL A 62 -34.87 -45.61 -9.78
CA VAL A 62 -34.51 -45.53 -8.38
C VAL A 62 -33.39 -44.52 -8.22
N TYR A 63 -33.66 -43.48 -7.46
CA TYR A 63 -32.69 -42.43 -7.15
C TYR A 63 -32.16 -42.56 -5.72
N GLN A 64 -30.86 -42.29 -5.57
CA GLN A 64 -30.22 -42.19 -4.26
C GLN A 64 -29.62 -40.82 -4.09
N LYS A 65 -29.58 -40.37 -2.84
CA LYS A 65 -28.91 -39.14 -2.47
C LYS A 65 -27.43 -39.37 -2.18
N ALA A 66 -26.58 -38.56 -2.79
CA ALA A 66 -25.16 -38.50 -2.47
C ALA A 66 -24.80 -37.15 -1.91
N ASN A 67 -23.89 -37.17 -0.97
CA ASN A 67 -23.26 -35.97 -0.43
C ASN A 67 -21.76 -36.02 -0.73
N GLN A 68 -21.25 -34.95 -1.29
CA GLN A 68 -19.83 -34.82 -1.59
C GLN A 68 -19.32 -33.47 -1.09
N THR A 69 -18.13 -33.46 -0.51
CA THR A 69 -17.46 -32.23 -0.11
C THR A 69 -16.28 -31.98 -1.03
N ALA A 70 -16.25 -30.80 -1.64
CA ALA A 70 -15.15 -30.34 -2.46
C ALA A 70 -14.45 -29.16 -1.76
N PRO A 71 -13.13 -29.21 -1.55
CA PRO A 71 -12.38 -28.07 -1.04
C PRO A 71 -12.22 -27.03 -2.15
N ILE A 72 -12.41 -25.76 -1.78
CA ILE A 72 -12.13 -24.60 -2.62
C ILE A 72 -11.19 -23.69 -1.84
N SER A 73 -10.15 -23.17 -2.49
CA SER A 73 -9.25 -22.20 -1.87
C SER A 73 -9.50 -20.81 -2.43
N ILE A 74 -9.73 -19.84 -1.54
CA ILE A 74 -9.79 -18.43 -1.88
C ILE A 74 -8.46 -17.81 -1.45
N ILE A 75 -7.79 -17.16 -2.40
CA ILE A 75 -6.56 -16.41 -2.15
C ILE A 75 -6.95 -14.95 -2.00
N VAL A 76 -6.75 -14.39 -0.82
CA VAL A 76 -6.88 -12.96 -0.53
C VAL A 76 -5.49 -12.36 -0.64
N LYS A 77 -5.29 -11.45 -1.58
CA LYS A 77 -4.06 -10.70 -1.74
C LYS A 77 -4.16 -9.39 -0.98
N LYS A 78 -3.05 -8.94 -0.40
CA LYS A 78 -2.92 -7.59 0.12
C LYS A 78 -2.73 -6.66 -1.08
N GLN A 79 -3.56 -5.62 -1.20
CA GLN A 79 -3.34 -4.55 -2.17
C GLN A 79 -1.97 -3.89 -1.93
N ALA A 80 -1.56 -3.01 -2.84
CA ALA A 80 -0.37 -2.20 -2.60
C ALA A 80 -0.52 -1.45 -1.27
N ASP A 81 0.52 -1.52 -0.46
CA ASP A 81 0.61 -0.85 0.83
C ASP A 81 2.02 -0.30 0.98
N PHE A 82 2.18 0.79 1.72
CA PHE A 82 3.45 1.50 1.73
C PHE A 82 3.90 1.80 3.14
N GLU A 83 5.21 1.76 3.31
CA GLU A 83 5.86 2.27 4.51
C GLU A 83 7.04 3.17 4.17
N ILE A 84 7.49 3.92 5.16
CA ILE A 84 8.71 4.72 5.07
C ILE A 84 9.84 3.86 5.63
N ALA A 85 10.67 3.33 4.74
CA ALA A 85 11.83 2.52 5.13
C ALA A 85 12.93 3.39 5.75
N GLU A 86 13.13 4.61 5.23
CA GLU A 86 14.15 5.53 5.72
C GLU A 86 13.73 6.99 5.47
N ALA A 87 14.12 7.88 6.38
CA ALA A 87 13.95 9.32 6.21
C ALA A 87 15.17 10.07 6.71
N GLU A 88 15.89 10.73 5.82
CA GLU A 88 17.07 11.54 6.13
C GLU A 88 16.75 13.02 5.96
N ASN A 89 17.13 13.82 6.92
CA ASN A 89 16.94 15.28 6.84
C ASN A 89 17.96 16.05 7.68
N THR A 90 18.24 17.26 7.25
CA THR A 90 19.07 18.22 8.01
C THR A 90 18.32 19.54 8.03
N LEU A 91 17.41 19.70 8.99
CA LEU A 91 16.56 20.86 9.14
C LEU A 91 17.01 21.72 10.31
N PHE A 92 16.98 23.03 10.14
CA PHE A 92 17.21 24.00 11.21
C PHE A 92 16.21 25.16 11.08
N ALA A 93 15.93 25.82 12.17
CA ALA A 93 15.03 26.97 12.17
C ALA A 93 15.54 28.04 11.18
N GLY A 94 14.65 28.53 10.30
CA GLY A 94 14.99 29.49 9.25
C GLY A 94 15.62 28.88 7.99
N ALA A 95 15.76 27.55 7.89
CA ALA A 95 16.29 26.91 6.70
C ALA A 95 15.38 27.16 5.48
N LYS A 96 16.01 27.45 4.35
CA LYS A 96 15.34 27.62 3.05
C LYS A 96 15.76 26.54 2.08
N LYS A 97 14.80 25.96 1.37
CA LYS A 97 15.00 24.88 0.39
C LYS A 97 15.80 23.71 0.95
N ALA A 98 15.58 23.43 2.25
CA ALA A 98 16.19 22.27 2.89
C ALA A 98 15.61 20.99 2.30
N THR A 99 16.44 19.95 2.20
CA THR A 99 16.06 18.67 1.60
C THR A 99 15.63 17.67 2.68
N ILE A 100 14.59 16.92 2.34
CA ILE A 100 14.19 15.69 3.04
C ILE A 100 14.29 14.57 2.01
N GLU A 101 15.12 13.58 2.28
CA GLU A 101 15.21 12.35 1.50
C GLU A 101 14.35 11.29 2.18
N VAL A 102 13.44 10.69 1.43
CA VAL A 102 12.50 9.67 1.95
C VAL A 102 12.55 8.46 1.05
N THR A 103 12.77 7.31 1.64
CA THR A 103 12.70 6.01 0.98
C THR A 103 11.35 5.38 1.30
N TYR A 104 10.52 5.21 0.28
CA TYR A 104 9.25 4.50 0.37
C TYR A 104 9.44 3.06 -0.09
N GLN A 105 8.81 2.13 0.61
CA GLN A 105 8.76 0.72 0.26
C GLN A 105 7.32 0.27 0.04
N ASN A 106 7.09 -0.54 -1.00
CA ASN A 106 5.81 -1.23 -1.20
C ASN A 106 5.82 -2.55 -0.43
N ILE A 107 5.12 -2.60 0.69
CA ILE A 107 4.97 -3.80 1.54
C ILE A 107 3.71 -4.61 1.22
N GLY A 108 2.99 -4.23 0.15
CA GLY A 108 1.83 -4.96 -0.37
C GLY A 108 2.22 -6.08 -1.33
N ASP A 109 1.20 -6.77 -1.87
CA ASP A 109 1.37 -7.89 -2.80
C ASP A 109 1.21 -7.48 -4.28
N ASP A 110 0.72 -6.25 -4.55
CA ASP A 110 0.48 -5.74 -5.89
C ASP A 110 1.47 -4.64 -6.28
N SER A 111 1.89 -4.65 -7.55
CA SER A 111 2.70 -3.58 -8.14
C SER A 111 1.84 -2.35 -8.43
N VAL A 112 2.44 -1.18 -8.31
CA VAL A 112 1.80 0.11 -8.64
C VAL A 112 2.50 0.80 -9.80
N LYS A 113 1.76 1.67 -10.48
CA LYS A 113 2.27 2.52 -11.57
C LYS A 113 1.93 3.98 -11.28
N ASP A 114 2.69 4.87 -11.92
CA ASP A 114 2.49 6.33 -11.85
C ASP A 114 2.37 6.84 -10.42
N ALA A 115 3.10 6.21 -9.50
CA ALA A 115 3.09 6.55 -8.10
C ALA A 115 3.73 7.92 -7.86
N ILE A 116 3.03 8.77 -7.12
CA ILE A 116 3.46 10.12 -6.73
C ILE A 116 3.30 10.25 -5.23
N ALA A 117 4.40 10.45 -4.52
CA ALA A 117 4.36 10.80 -3.11
C ALA A 117 3.99 12.28 -2.95
N ARG A 118 3.12 12.58 -1.98
CA ARG A 118 2.65 13.92 -1.65
C ARG A 118 2.83 14.19 -0.18
N LEU A 119 3.28 15.39 0.16
CA LEU A 119 3.39 15.85 1.54
C LEU A 119 2.19 16.72 1.92
N SER A 120 1.65 16.50 3.13
CA SER A 120 0.74 17.43 3.77
C SER A 120 1.53 18.32 4.71
N ILE A 121 1.82 19.53 4.27
CA ILE A 121 2.74 20.46 4.95
C ILE A 121 1.95 21.49 5.75
N PHE A 122 2.34 21.69 7.02
CA PHE A 122 1.78 22.65 7.94
C PHE A 122 2.89 23.38 8.68
N LYS A 123 2.59 24.55 9.23
CA LYS A 123 3.53 25.28 10.07
C LYS A 123 4.20 24.39 11.14
N PRO A 124 5.50 24.52 11.34
CA PRO A 124 6.39 25.57 10.87
C PRO A 124 7.05 25.31 9.51
N PHE A 125 6.52 24.38 8.71
CA PHE A 125 7.05 24.04 7.39
C PHE A 125 6.21 24.67 6.29
N SER A 126 6.87 24.96 5.16
CA SER A 126 6.23 25.36 3.90
C SER A 126 7.01 24.78 2.72
N SER A 127 6.32 24.52 1.60
CA SER A 127 6.94 24.08 0.35
C SER A 127 6.18 24.59 -0.85
N THR A 128 6.88 24.77 -1.96
CA THR A 128 6.31 24.94 -3.29
C THR A 128 6.42 23.67 -4.13
N ASP A 129 7.08 22.63 -3.59
CA ASP A 129 7.37 21.35 -4.27
C ASP A 129 7.09 20.23 -3.27
N ASP A 130 5.80 19.99 -3.04
CA ASP A 130 5.28 19.03 -2.07
C ASP A 130 4.99 17.65 -2.68
N GLN A 131 5.38 17.42 -3.93
CA GLN A 131 5.15 16.19 -4.67
C GLN A 131 6.46 15.65 -5.23
N ALA A 132 6.61 14.32 -5.22
CA ALA A 132 7.75 13.63 -5.80
C ALA A 132 7.28 12.41 -6.59
N PHE A 133 7.79 12.26 -7.82
CA PHE A 133 7.47 11.13 -8.69
C PHE A 133 8.27 9.89 -8.27
N ILE A 134 7.56 8.82 -7.95
CA ILE A 134 8.11 7.49 -7.63
C ILE A 134 8.15 6.62 -8.90
N GLY A 135 7.07 6.65 -9.70
CA GLY A 135 6.89 5.82 -10.88
C GLY A 135 6.29 4.45 -10.56
N THR A 136 6.90 3.40 -11.08
CA THR A 136 6.49 2.02 -10.80
C THR A 136 7.20 1.52 -9.54
N LEU A 137 6.46 0.80 -8.68
CA LEU A 137 7.01 0.20 -7.46
C LEU A 137 6.44 -1.21 -7.29
N ALA A 138 7.28 -2.22 -7.48
CA ALA A 138 6.91 -3.62 -7.31
C ALA A 138 6.80 -4.00 -5.81
N PRO A 139 6.15 -5.13 -5.47
CA PRO A 139 6.17 -5.67 -4.12
C PRO A 139 7.59 -5.81 -3.56
N GLY A 140 7.84 -5.26 -2.37
CA GLY A 140 9.14 -5.26 -1.71
C GLY A 140 10.15 -4.26 -2.27
N GLU A 141 9.85 -3.56 -3.37
CA GLU A 141 10.75 -2.56 -3.96
C GLU A 141 10.76 -1.27 -3.15
N GLU A 142 11.93 -0.64 -3.09
CA GLU A 142 12.16 0.64 -2.44
C GLU A 142 12.48 1.73 -3.46
N LYS A 143 12.04 2.96 -3.15
CA LYS A 143 12.35 4.12 -3.97
C LYS A 143 12.63 5.34 -3.10
N LYS A 144 13.83 5.90 -3.27
CA LYS A 144 14.23 7.15 -2.63
C LYS A 144 13.75 8.34 -3.46
N VAL A 145 13.11 9.30 -2.81
CA VAL A 145 12.69 10.59 -3.39
C VAL A 145 13.13 11.74 -2.50
N VAL A 146 13.19 12.92 -3.07
CA VAL A 146 13.69 14.14 -2.41
C VAL A 146 12.63 15.22 -2.45
N PHE A 147 12.30 15.78 -1.30
CA PHE A 147 11.44 16.96 -1.17
C PHE A 147 12.26 18.17 -0.74
N ARG A 148 11.79 19.36 -1.13
CA ARG A 148 12.37 20.64 -0.69
C ARG A 148 11.36 21.39 0.13
N ILE A 149 11.75 21.75 1.35
CA ILE A 149 10.90 22.48 2.27
C ILE A 149 11.62 23.69 2.84
N ASP A 150 10.84 24.68 3.22
CA ASP A 150 11.27 25.82 4.02
C ASP A 150 10.83 25.59 5.47
N VAL A 151 11.66 26.03 6.41
CA VAL A 151 11.38 26.01 7.86
C VAL A 151 11.27 27.44 8.34
N ASP A 152 10.21 27.77 9.08
CA ASP A 152 10.05 29.09 9.66
C ASP A 152 11.19 29.42 10.62
N SER A 153 11.59 30.70 10.68
CA SER A 153 12.70 31.14 11.53
C SER A 153 12.43 31.06 13.02
N ASP A 154 11.15 31.07 13.39
CA ASP A 154 10.64 30.91 14.76
C ASP A 154 10.27 29.46 15.11
N ALA A 155 10.61 28.51 14.24
CA ALA A 155 10.38 27.09 14.48
C ALA A 155 11.09 26.63 15.75
N THR A 156 10.34 26.01 16.66
CA THR A 156 10.90 25.42 17.87
C THR A 156 11.76 24.21 17.53
N PRO A 157 13.01 24.13 18.01
CA PRO A 157 13.85 22.95 17.81
C PRO A 157 13.26 21.73 18.54
N LYS A 158 12.77 20.76 17.79
CA LYS A 158 12.22 19.50 18.29
C LYS A 158 11.98 18.52 17.13
N ASP A 159 11.52 17.32 17.46
CA ASP A 159 11.05 16.35 16.49
C ASP A 159 9.62 16.69 16.05
N TYR A 160 9.40 16.59 14.74
CA TYR A 160 8.11 16.79 14.09
C TYR A 160 7.77 15.58 13.23
N GLY A 161 6.52 15.49 12.81
CA GLY A 161 6.08 14.52 11.83
C GLY A 161 5.38 15.22 10.67
N ILE A 162 5.85 14.99 9.45
CA ILE A 162 5.20 15.45 8.22
C ILE A 162 4.38 14.30 7.67
N ASN A 163 3.09 14.52 7.40
CA ASN A 163 2.25 13.49 6.82
C ASN A 163 2.56 13.37 5.32
N SER A 164 2.60 12.12 4.85
CA SER A 164 2.78 11.78 3.45
C SER A 164 1.73 10.75 3.03
N GLU A 165 1.32 10.80 1.77
CA GLU A 165 0.46 9.83 1.10
C GLU A 165 0.99 9.56 -0.31
N ILE A 166 0.70 8.39 -0.86
CA ILE A 166 1.07 8.03 -2.23
C ILE A 166 -0.20 7.90 -3.06
N LYS A 167 -0.29 8.69 -4.12
CA LYS A 167 -1.29 8.52 -5.18
C LYS A 167 -0.70 7.62 -6.25
N TYR A 168 -1.39 6.56 -6.63
CA TYR A 168 -0.89 5.58 -7.59
C TYR A 168 -2.01 4.99 -8.45
N THR A 169 -1.64 4.30 -9.52
CA THR A 169 -2.52 3.47 -10.34
C THR A 169 -2.29 2.01 -9.99
N ASP A 170 -3.35 1.30 -9.61
CA ASP A 170 -3.30 -0.12 -9.26
C ASP A 170 -3.24 -1.05 -10.48
N VAL A 171 -3.24 -2.36 -10.23
CA VAL A 171 -3.21 -3.40 -11.27
C VAL A 171 -4.48 -3.42 -12.13
N ASN A 172 -5.59 -2.86 -11.66
CA ASN A 172 -6.85 -2.77 -12.38
C ASN A 172 -6.94 -1.49 -13.25
N GLY A 173 -6.02 -0.55 -13.07
CA GLY A 173 -6.03 0.76 -13.72
C GLY A 173 -6.78 1.83 -12.93
N ASP A 174 -7.15 1.55 -11.68
CA ASP A 174 -7.83 2.50 -10.82
C ASP A 174 -6.82 3.40 -10.11
N THR A 175 -7.17 4.68 -9.96
CA THR A 175 -6.36 5.63 -9.18
C THR A 175 -6.74 5.55 -7.71
N ILE A 176 -5.76 5.22 -6.88
CA ILE A 176 -5.91 5.04 -5.44
C ILE A 176 -4.97 5.98 -4.69
N ILE A 177 -5.34 6.35 -3.47
CA ILE A 177 -4.49 7.09 -2.52
C ILE A 177 -4.25 6.16 -1.33
N SER A 178 -2.98 6.02 -0.93
CA SER A 178 -2.58 5.19 0.20
C SER A 178 -3.07 5.75 1.53
N GLU A 179 -2.96 4.94 2.57
CA GLU A 179 -3.04 5.44 3.93
C GLU A 179 -1.93 6.48 4.21
N ARG A 180 -2.18 7.32 5.22
CA ARG A 180 -1.22 8.37 5.61
C ARG A 180 -0.08 7.77 6.39
N MET A 181 1.12 8.06 5.93
CA MET A 181 2.37 7.76 6.62
C MET A 181 2.90 9.03 7.28
N LYS A 182 3.73 8.89 8.29
CA LYS A 182 4.36 10.01 9.00
C LYS A 182 5.88 9.96 8.82
N ILE A 183 6.43 11.00 8.18
CA ILE A 183 7.88 11.18 8.01
C ILE A 183 8.40 11.85 9.28
N PRO A 184 9.29 11.20 10.06
CA PRO A 184 9.93 11.82 11.19
C PRO A 184 10.99 12.83 10.72
N VAL A 185 10.90 14.06 11.20
CA VAL A 185 11.88 15.11 10.88
C VAL A 185 12.32 15.81 12.15
N GLN A 186 13.62 16.10 12.26
CA GLN A 186 14.18 16.80 13.38
C GLN A 186 14.58 18.21 12.97
N VAL A 187 14.01 19.22 13.63
CA VAL A 187 14.42 20.62 13.48
C VAL A 187 15.42 20.97 14.57
N LYS A 188 16.61 21.38 14.15
CA LYS A 188 17.68 21.88 15.05
C LYS A 188 17.56 23.39 15.20
N ALA A 189 18.16 23.93 16.27
CA ALA A 189 18.28 25.37 16.44
C ALA A 189 19.05 25.97 15.24
N ALA A 190 18.69 27.19 14.87
CA ALA A 190 19.48 27.95 13.89
C ALA A 190 20.94 28.04 14.35
N SER A 191 21.87 27.65 13.50
CA SER A 191 23.28 27.84 13.81
C SER A 191 23.57 29.33 13.71
N THR A 192 23.67 29.98 14.86
CA THR A 192 24.19 31.36 14.95
C THR A 192 25.64 31.29 14.48
N SER A 193 25.92 31.76 13.29
CA SER A 193 27.30 31.91 12.85
C SER A 193 27.96 32.93 13.77
N LEU A 194 28.80 32.46 14.68
CA LEU A 194 29.61 33.30 15.54
C LEU A 194 30.66 34.15 14.78
N LEU A 195 30.75 33.98 13.45
CA LEU A 195 31.67 34.74 12.62
C LEU A 195 31.33 36.24 12.58
N LEU A 196 30.04 36.63 12.54
CA LEU A 196 29.63 38.02 12.54
C LEU A 196 30.03 38.74 13.86
N PRO A 197 29.69 38.24 15.06
CA PRO A 197 30.12 38.87 16.27
C PRO A 197 31.67 38.86 16.45
N ALA A 198 32.35 37.81 16.00
CA ALA A 198 33.82 37.76 16.04
C ALA A 198 34.47 38.83 15.15
N ILE A 199 33.92 39.05 13.93
CA ILE A 199 34.41 40.12 13.04
C ILE A 199 34.16 41.50 13.66
N VAL A 200 32.98 41.72 14.24
CA VAL A 200 32.67 42.99 14.92
C VAL A 200 33.63 43.25 16.09
N ILE A 201 33.91 42.25 16.92
CA ILE A 201 34.87 42.33 18.00
C ILE A 201 36.28 42.66 17.48
N LEU A 202 36.72 42.00 16.39
CA LEU A 202 38.03 42.24 15.77
C LEU A 202 38.16 43.67 15.24
N VAL A 203 37.09 44.19 14.61
CA VAL A 203 37.06 45.58 14.12
C VAL A 203 37.13 46.59 15.29
N ILE A 204 36.42 46.33 16.41
CA ILE A 204 36.49 47.19 17.59
C ILE A 204 37.89 47.20 18.21
N ILE A 205 38.53 46.03 18.33
CA ILE A 205 39.89 45.92 18.85
C ILE A 205 40.88 46.66 17.94
N ALA A 206 40.77 46.51 16.60
CA ALA A 206 41.62 47.22 15.67
C ALA A 206 41.43 48.75 15.74
N ALA A 207 40.19 49.21 15.83
CA ALA A 207 39.88 50.63 16.00
C ALA A 207 40.42 51.21 17.34
N ALA A 208 40.23 50.47 18.43
CA ALA A 208 40.76 50.86 19.74
C ALA A 208 42.32 50.91 19.77
N GLY A 209 42.96 49.89 19.16
CA GLY A 209 44.41 49.84 18.98
C GLY A 209 44.94 50.98 18.15
N GLY A 210 44.31 51.29 17.02
CA GLY A 210 44.66 52.43 16.16
C GLY A 210 44.47 53.78 16.85
N TYR A 211 43.38 53.92 17.64
CA TYR A 211 43.18 55.13 18.44
C TYR A 211 44.26 55.32 19.53
N MET A 212 44.63 54.28 20.26
CA MET A 212 45.65 54.28 21.26
C MET A 212 47.02 54.57 20.64
N TYR A 213 47.37 54.03 19.51
CA TYR A 213 48.60 54.29 18.81
C TYR A 213 48.71 55.74 18.36
N ARG A 214 47.68 56.34 17.76
CA ARG A 214 47.64 57.79 17.41
C ARG A 214 47.74 58.69 18.60
N ARG A 215 47.18 58.34 19.74
CA ARG A 215 47.28 59.13 21.01
C ARG A 215 48.65 59.10 21.56
N LYS A 216 49.42 58.01 21.46
CA LYS A 216 50.81 57.93 21.86
C LYS A 216 51.71 58.81 20.98
N GLN A 217 51.50 58.87 19.67
CA GLN A 217 52.31 59.74 18.79
C GLN A 217 52.07 61.25 19.03
N LYS A 218 50.95 61.67 19.52
CA LYS A 218 50.67 63.06 19.79
C LYS A 218 51.26 63.54 21.16
N LYS A 219 51.83 62.64 22.00
CA LYS A 219 52.45 62.94 23.29
C LYS A 219 53.99 62.82 23.29
N ALA A 220 54.57 62.42 22.16
CA ALA A 220 56.03 62.50 21.89
C ALA A 220 56.26 63.66 20.98
#